data_043f48cea98a02487b428689935dbcf3
#
_entry.id   043f48cea98a02487b428689935dbcf3
#
_cell.length_a   1.000
_cell.length_b   1.000
_cell.length_c   1.000
_cell.angle_alpha   90.00
_cell.angle_beta   90.00
_cell.angle_gamma   90.00
#
_symmetry.space_group_name_H-M   'P 1'
#
loop_
_entity.id
_entity.type
_entity.pdbx_description
1 polymer ?
#
loop_
_entity_poly.entity_id
_entity_poly.type
_entity_poly.pdbx_seq_one_letter_code
_entity_poly.pdbx_strand_id
1 'polypeptide(L)'
;MDAALSQFRHPEAEGRVRIGAPDDYATLVLPKILSIISAQHPRLRIEVVCENTPDLLRALDGGDLDIAIGVHTAGSVSGQIICYEPLHWVAAPGYTDDPETSLSLALWPHECASRVVAMDALKQTERTWRVAYSTRSIGLIERALLDGSTLGVMEASCIPASLKIVDGQIGLPPLPEVAISLHCSEKTMPNNELVSRIILASFAASLRNHA
;
A
#
# COMPACT_ATOMS: atom_id res chain seq x y z
N MET A 1 14.14 -8.55 16.73
CA MET A 1 13.16 -7.50 16.42
C MET A 1 12.91 -6.55 17.60
N ASP A 2 13.13 -6.96 18.83
CA ASP A 2 12.76 -6.18 20.03
C ASP A 2 13.69 -5.02 20.41
N ALA A 3 15.00 -5.10 20.11
CA ALA A 3 15.95 -4.10 20.57
C ALA A 3 15.84 -2.71 19.90
N ALA A 4 15.45 -2.67 18.62
CA ALA A 4 15.32 -1.41 17.88
C ALA A 4 14.02 -0.64 18.23
N LEU A 5 12.99 -1.36 18.70
CA LEU A 5 11.71 -0.77 19.06
C LEU A 5 11.61 -0.40 20.56
N SER A 6 12.49 -0.96 21.41
CA SER A 6 12.48 -0.70 22.85
C SER A 6 12.83 0.75 23.23
N GLN A 7 13.55 1.46 22.36
CA GLN A 7 13.94 2.86 22.58
C GLN A 7 12.79 3.88 22.42
N PHE A 8 11.60 3.44 21.96
CA PHE A 8 10.43 4.31 21.75
C PHE A 8 9.41 4.24 22.90
N ARG A 9 9.78 3.68 24.05
CA ARG A 9 8.88 3.62 25.21
C ARG A 9 8.69 5.01 25.84
N HIS A 10 7.58 5.64 25.51
CA HIS A 10 7.01 6.79 26.21
C HIS A 10 5.65 6.38 26.80
N PRO A 11 5.63 5.71 27.97
CA PRO A 11 4.39 5.16 28.56
C PRO A 11 3.36 6.26 28.90
N GLU A 12 3.78 7.52 28.90
CA GLU A 12 2.92 8.68 29.18
C GLU A 12 2.25 9.26 27.92
N ALA A 13 2.57 8.76 26.71
CA ALA A 13 1.94 9.22 25.50
C ALA A 13 0.43 8.91 25.55
N GLU A 14 -0.40 9.95 25.45
CA GLU A 14 -1.86 9.86 25.49
C GLU A 14 -2.48 10.83 24.49
N GLY A 15 -3.75 10.58 24.14
CA GLY A 15 -4.48 11.39 23.17
C GLY A 15 -4.82 10.62 21.92
N ARG A 16 -5.03 11.34 20.80
CA ARG A 16 -5.46 10.76 19.53
C ARG A 16 -4.43 11.05 18.43
N VAL A 17 -4.24 10.06 17.55
CA VAL A 17 -3.49 10.22 16.28
C VAL A 17 -4.32 9.62 15.16
N ARG A 18 -4.53 10.39 14.07
CA ARG A 18 -5.29 10.00 12.89
C ARG A 18 -4.31 9.64 11.78
N ILE A 19 -4.35 8.39 11.33
CA ILE A 19 -3.46 7.85 10.32
C ILE A 19 -4.26 7.57 9.06
N GLY A 20 -3.85 8.14 7.93
CA GLY A 20 -4.36 7.82 6.62
C GLY A 20 -3.48 6.79 5.90
N ALA A 21 -4.09 5.82 5.24
CA ALA A 21 -3.38 4.86 4.38
C ALA A 21 -4.29 4.34 3.27
N PRO A 22 -3.75 3.91 2.11
CA PRO A 22 -4.49 3.13 1.14
C PRO A 22 -5.02 1.83 1.78
N ASP A 23 -6.15 1.31 1.28
CA ASP A 23 -6.90 0.21 1.90
C ASP A 23 -6.08 -1.09 2.03
N ASP A 24 -5.23 -1.38 1.08
CA ASP A 24 -4.29 -2.50 1.11
C ASP A 24 -3.26 -2.36 2.23
N TYR A 25 -2.62 -1.19 2.36
CA TYR A 25 -1.68 -0.89 3.46
C TYR A 25 -2.39 -0.90 4.81
N ALA A 26 -3.60 -0.33 4.88
CA ALA A 26 -4.40 -0.33 6.11
C ALA A 26 -4.79 -1.74 6.55
N THR A 27 -5.05 -2.64 5.60
CA THR A 27 -5.49 -4.01 5.87
C THR A 27 -4.33 -4.98 6.10
N LEU A 28 -3.25 -4.88 5.34
CA LEU A 28 -2.20 -5.91 5.30
C LEU A 28 -0.91 -5.50 6.03
N VAL A 29 -0.61 -4.21 6.09
CA VAL A 29 0.65 -3.69 6.67
C VAL A 29 0.43 -3.06 8.04
N LEU A 30 -0.52 -2.12 8.16
CA LEU A 30 -0.75 -1.36 9.40
C LEU A 30 -1.10 -2.23 10.62
N PRO A 31 -1.82 -3.36 10.57
CA PRO A 31 -2.19 -4.10 11.77
C PRO A 31 -1.00 -4.52 12.63
N LYS A 32 0.13 -4.87 12.04
CA LYS A 32 1.37 -5.20 12.75
C LYS A 32 1.93 -3.97 13.49
N ILE A 33 1.90 -2.82 12.83
CA ILE A 33 2.36 -1.54 13.38
C ILE A 33 1.46 -1.08 14.52
N LEU A 34 0.14 -1.17 14.33
CA LEU A 34 -0.86 -0.82 15.34
C LEU A 34 -0.73 -1.69 16.59
N SER A 35 -0.43 -2.98 16.44
CA SER A 35 -0.15 -3.87 17.57
C SER A 35 1.06 -3.41 18.38
N ILE A 36 2.12 -2.94 17.73
CA ILE A 36 3.31 -2.39 18.41
C ILE A 36 2.94 -1.11 19.17
N ILE A 37 2.21 -0.19 18.52
CA ILE A 37 1.78 1.07 19.14
C ILE A 37 0.91 0.78 20.36
N SER A 38 -0.09 -0.09 20.24
CA SER A 38 -1.00 -0.44 21.35
C SER A 38 -0.26 -1.06 22.54
N ALA A 39 0.74 -1.92 22.27
CA ALA A 39 1.52 -2.56 23.32
C ALA A 39 2.45 -1.59 24.05
N GLN A 40 3.01 -0.60 23.36
CA GLN A 40 3.96 0.35 23.91
C GLN A 40 3.30 1.62 24.46
N HIS A 41 2.16 2.02 23.89
CA HIS A 41 1.45 3.27 24.19
C HIS A 41 -0.05 3.03 24.37
N PRO A 42 -0.48 2.29 25.40
CA PRO A 42 -1.88 1.84 25.55
C PRO A 42 -2.89 2.98 25.78
N ARG A 43 -2.40 4.22 26.07
CA ARG A 43 -3.26 5.41 26.22
C ARG A 43 -3.43 6.22 24.94
N LEU A 44 -2.71 5.85 23.86
CA LEU A 44 -2.91 6.46 22.54
C LEU A 44 -4.13 5.83 21.87
N ARG A 45 -5.01 6.68 21.37
CA ARG A 45 -6.11 6.31 20.49
C ARG A 45 -5.70 6.52 19.05
N ILE A 46 -5.67 5.46 18.26
CA ILE A 46 -5.38 5.54 16.83
C ILE A 46 -6.70 5.44 16.06
N GLU A 47 -6.89 6.38 15.13
CA GLU A 47 -7.98 6.36 14.14
C GLU A 47 -7.35 6.16 12.77
N VAL A 48 -7.87 5.22 11.98
CA VAL A 48 -7.37 4.90 10.63
C VAL A 48 -8.42 5.33 9.61
N VAL A 49 -7.98 6.05 8.58
CA VAL A 49 -8.79 6.48 7.44
C VAL A 49 -8.22 5.84 6.17
N CYS A 50 -9.08 5.13 5.42
CA CYS A 50 -8.69 4.44 4.20
C CYS A 50 -9.17 5.23 2.99
N GLU A 51 -8.23 5.81 2.24
CA GLU A 51 -8.49 6.55 1.01
C GLU A 51 -7.30 6.43 0.04
N ASN A 52 -7.41 6.92 -1.19
CA ASN A 52 -6.28 7.02 -2.10
C ASN A 52 -5.31 8.13 -1.68
N THR A 53 -4.06 8.06 -2.14
CA THR A 53 -3.01 9.03 -1.77
C THR A 53 -3.41 10.49 -1.99
N PRO A 54 -3.99 10.92 -3.12
CA PRO A 54 -4.42 12.32 -3.29
C PRO A 54 -5.46 12.78 -2.26
N ASP A 55 -6.42 11.93 -1.91
CA ASP A 55 -7.45 12.24 -0.91
C ASP A 55 -6.86 12.33 0.49
N LEU A 56 -5.93 11.42 0.82
CA LEU A 56 -5.21 11.43 2.10
C LEU A 56 -4.37 12.69 2.28
N LEU A 57 -3.66 13.13 1.23
CA LEU A 57 -2.86 14.34 1.30
C LEU A 57 -3.73 15.58 1.46
N ARG A 58 -4.89 15.64 0.78
CA ARG A 58 -5.85 16.74 1.00
C ARG A 58 -6.40 16.76 2.43
N ALA A 59 -6.71 15.60 3.00
CA ALA A 59 -7.16 15.49 4.37
C ALA A 59 -6.06 15.87 5.38
N LEU A 60 -4.79 15.55 5.08
CA LEU A 60 -3.64 15.95 5.88
C LEU A 60 -3.46 17.48 5.88
N ASP A 61 -3.50 18.12 4.70
CA ASP A 61 -3.39 19.56 4.52
C ASP A 61 -4.56 20.30 5.20
N GLY A 62 -5.77 19.71 5.14
CA GLY A 62 -6.97 20.20 5.83
C GLY A 62 -6.92 20.06 7.36
N GLY A 63 -5.98 19.28 7.90
CA GLY A 63 -5.87 18.99 9.32
C GLY A 63 -6.85 17.92 9.82
N ASP A 64 -7.44 17.15 8.91
CA ASP A 64 -8.31 16.00 9.23
C ASP A 64 -7.49 14.73 9.51
N LEU A 65 -6.23 14.68 9.07
CA LEU A 65 -5.25 13.64 9.39
C LEU A 65 -4.02 14.26 10.08
N ASP A 66 -3.31 13.42 10.82
CA ASP A 66 -2.06 13.76 11.48
C ASP A 66 -0.86 13.17 10.74
N ILE A 67 -1.04 11.98 10.18
CA ILE A 67 -0.03 11.22 9.43
C ILE A 67 -0.73 10.57 8.23
N ALA A 68 -0.04 10.50 7.07
CA ALA A 68 -0.52 9.75 5.92
C ALA A 68 0.60 8.89 5.31
N ILE A 69 0.27 7.66 4.94
CA ILE A 69 1.09 6.80 4.08
C ILE A 69 0.64 7.03 2.65
N GLY A 70 1.56 7.39 1.77
CA GLY A 70 1.30 7.62 0.36
C GLY A 70 2.01 6.63 -0.54
N VAL A 71 1.40 6.31 -1.68
CA VAL A 71 1.98 5.51 -2.76
C VAL A 71 2.09 6.40 -4.00
N HIS A 72 3.29 6.48 -4.57
CA HIS A 72 3.61 7.38 -5.67
C HIS A 72 4.32 6.66 -6.81
N THR A 73 4.08 7.11 -8.03
CA THR A 73 4.96 6.75 -9.15
C THR A 73 6.33 7.40 -8.96
N ALA A 74 7.40 6.78 -9.48
CA ALA A 74 8.77 7.24 -9.28
C ALA A 74 9.04 8.71 -9.67
N GLY A 75 8.23 9.28 -10.58
CA GLY A 75 8.39 10.68 -11.05
C GLY A 75 7.59 11.72 -10.25
N SER A 76 6.77 11.33 -9.28
CA SER A 76 5.84 12.23 -8.58
C SER A 76 5.88 12.10 -7.05
N VAL A 77 7.04 11.71 -6.51
CA VAL A 77 7.20 11.45 -5.08
C VAL A 77 7.15 12.76 -4.28
N SER A 78 6.37 12.74 -3.21
CA SER A 78 6.35 13.78 -2.17
C SER A 78 6.44 13.17 -0.78
N GLY A 79 6.76 13.96 0.24
CA GLY A 79 6.94 13.49 1.61
C GLY A 79 8.27 12.78 1.86
N GLN A 80 8.38 12.14 3.00
CA GLN A 80 9.56 11.34 3.36
C GLN A 80 9.45 9.94 2.76
N ILE A 81 10.33 9.60 1.82
CA ILE A 81 10.38 8.24 1.26
C ILE A 81 10.70 7.23 2.37
N ILE A 82 9.85 6.21 2.49
CA ILE A 82 10.07 5.07 3.38
C ILE A 82 10.88 4.00 2.63
N CYS A 83 10.41 3.61 1.45
CA CYS A 83 11.02 2.59 0.59
C CYS A 83 10.50 2.69 -0.84
N TYR A 84 11.13 1.93 -1.72
CA TYR A 84 10.59 1.58 -3.03
C TYR A 84 10.10 0.13 -2.97
N GLU A 85 8.92 -0.14 -3.49
CA GLU A 85 8.36 -1.48 -3.55
C GLU A 85 8.13 -1.94 -4.99
N PRO A 86 8.55 -3.18 -5.31
CA PRO A 86 8.21 -3.81 -6.57
C PRO A 86 6.68 -3.93 -6.74
N LEU A 87 6.21 -3.67 -7.95
CA LEU A 87 4.86 -4.02 -8.38
C LEU A 87 4.88 -5.34 -9.11
N HIS A 88 3.86 -6.14 -8.88
CA HIS A 88 3.70 -7.45 -9.49
C HIS A 88 2.35 -7.60 -10.17
N TRP A 89 2.35 -8.30 -11.31
CA TRP A 89 1.14 -8.87 -11.84
C TRP A 89 0.71 -10.04 -10.95
N VAL A 90 -0.54 -10.02 -10.52
CA VAL A 90 -1.07 -11.02 -9.57
C VAL A 90 -2.38 -11.63 -10.07
N ALA A 91 -2.58 -12.90 -9.76
CA ALA A 91 -3.78 -13.64 -10.14
C ALA A 91 -4.08 -14.75 -9.12
N ALA A 92 -5.20 -15.44 -9.30
CA ALA A 92 -5.51 -16.67 -8.57
C ALA A 92 -4.48 -17.77 -8.82
N PRO A 93 -4.24 -18.67 -7.85
CA PRO A 93 -3.56 -19.93 -8.11
C PRO A 93 -4.32 -20.72 -9.19
N GLY A 94 -3.63 -21.06 -10.30
CA GLY A 94 -4.28 -21.76 -11.41
C GLY A 94 -4.82 -20.83 -12.52
N TYR A 95 -4.67 -19.52 -12.40
CA TYR A 95 -4.92 -18.60 -13.52
C TYR A 95 -4.12 -19.04 -14.74
N THR A 96 -4.79 -19.11 -15.88
CA THR A 96 -4.21 -19.40 -17.18
C THR A 96 -4.55 -18.27 -18.13
N ASP A 97 -3.53 -17.75 -18.80
CA ASP A 97 -3.70 -16.71 -19.80
C ASP A 97 -3.94 -17.36 -21.19
N ASP A 98 -4.89 -16.78 -21.93
CA ASP A 98 -5.08 -17.08 -23.34
C ASP A 98 -4.67 -15.84 -24.15
N PRO A 99 -3.55 -15.88 -24.90
CA PRO A 99 -3.05 -14.76 -25.68
C PRO A 99 -4.05 -14.20 -26.71
N GLU A 100 -4.99 -15.00 -27.17
CA GLU A 100 -6.00 -14.61 -28.16
C GLU A 100 -7.19 -13.85 -27.53
N THR A 101 -7.32 -13.90 -26.22
CA THR A 101 -8.40 -13.22 -25.51
C THR A 101 -7.96 -11.88 -24.90
N SER A 102 -8.92 -10.98 -24.75
CA SER A 102 -8.69 -9.69 -24.08
C SER A 102 -8.46 -9.90 -22.57
N LEU A 103 -7.41 -9.34 -22.02
CA LEU A 103 -7.14 -9.36 -20.58
C LEU A 103 -8.27 -8.68 -19.81
N SER A 104 -8.76 -9.34 -18.79
CA SER A 104 -9.75 -8.79 -17.86
C SER A 104 -9.06 -8.36 -16.58
N LEU A 105 -9.18 -7.09 -16.17
CA LEU A 105 -8.40 -6.51 -15.10
C LEU A 105 -9.27 -6.12 -13.91
N ALA A 106 -8.78 -6.40 -12.69
CA ALA A 106 -9.30 -5.87 -11.44
C ALA A 106 -8.26 -4.90 -10.87
N LEU A 107 -8.57 -3.61 -10.87
CA LEU A 107 -7.61 -2.55 -10.56
C LEU A 107 -8.17 -1.52 -9.59
N TRP A 108 -7.26 -0.81 -8.95
CA TRP A 108 -7.53 0.40 -8.18
C TRP A 108 -8.14 1.51 -9.04
N PRO A 109 -8.69 2.60 -8.44
CA PRO A 109 -9.15 3.79 -9.18
C PRO A 109 -8.04 4.46 -9.99
N HIS A 110 -8.42 5.38 -10.87
CA HIS A 110 -7.52 6.02 -11.84
C HIS A 110 -6.33 6.75 -11.20
N GLU A 111 -6.53 7.28 -10.00
CA GLU A 111 -5.56 8.10 -9.29
C GLU A 111 -4.49 7.28 -8.56
N CYS A 112 -4.66 5.96 -8.45
CA CYS A 112 -3.71 5.10 -7.76
C CYS A 112 -2.45 4.88 -8.60
N ALA A 113 -1.28 5.02 -7.97
CA ALA A 113 0.02 4.90 -8.63
C ALA A 113 0.22 3.53 -9.31
N SER A 114 -0.12 2.44 -8.62
CA SER A 114 -0.05 1.08 -9.15
C SER A 114 -0.89 0.89 -10.41
N ARG A 115 -2.09 1.50 -10.47
CA ARG A 115 -2.89 1.49 -11.70
C ARG A 115 -2.24 2.28 -12.82
N VAL A 116 -1.71 3.47 -12.55
CA VAL A 116 -1.02 4.28 -13.57
C VAL A 116 0.12 3.49 -14.19
N VAL A 117 0.97 2.89 -13.35
CA VAL A 117 2.08 2.04 -13.78
C VAL A 117 1.62 0.86 -14.63
N ALA A 118 0.57 0.14 -14.19
CA ALA A 118 0.00 -1.00 -14.93
C ALA A 118 -0.52 -0.59 -16.30
N MET A 119 -1.27 0.53 -16.37
CA MET A 119 -1.84 1.03 -17.62
C MET A 119 -0.75 1.46 -18.60
N ASP A 120 0.32 2.09 -18.12
CA ASP A 120 1.44 2.51 -18.96
C ASP A 120 2.25 1.30 -19.48
N ALA A 121 2.41 0.26 -18.66
CA ALA A 121 3.01 -0.99 -19.10
C ALA A 121 2.18 -1.68 -20.19
N LEU A 122 0.85 -1.76 -20.00
CA LEU A 122 -0.06 -2.39 -20.98
C LEU A 122 -0.09 -1.66 -22.33
N LYS A 123 0.04 -0.34 -22.36
CA LYS A 123 0.13 0.45 -23.60
C LYS A 123 1.35 0.09 -24.47
N GLN A 124 2.36 -0.53 -23.87
CA GLN A 124 3.58 -0.96 -24.58
C GLN A 124 3.41 -2.37 -25.18
N THR A 125 2.28 -3.01 -25.00
CA THR A 125 1.97 -4.34 -25.52
C THR A 125 0.93 -4.27 -26.63
N GLU A 126 0.88 -5.31 -27.48
CA GLU A 126 -0.17 -5.48 -28.47
C GLU A 126 -1.43 -6.16 -27.88
N ARG A 127 -1.39 -6.51 -26.61
CA ARG A 127 -2.50 -7.20 -25.94
C ARG A 127 -3.70 -6.25 -25.75
N THR A 128 -4.86 -6.72 -26.12
CA THR A 128 -6.11 -6.04 -25.77
C THR A 128 -6.45 -6.28 -24.31
N TRP A 129 -7.05 -5.30 -23.68
CA TRP A 129 -7.44 -5.38 -22.28
C TRP A 129 -8.69 -4.56 -21.98
N ARG A 130 -9.36 -4.91 -20.90
CA ARG A 130 -10.47 -4.15 -20.32
C ARG A 130 -10.37 -4.15 -18.79
N VAL A 131 -10.77 -3.06 -18.17
CA VAL A 131 -10.95 -3.01 -16.72
C VAL A 131 -12.34 -3.54 -16.41
N ALA A 132 -12.40 -4.76 -15.84
CA ALA A 132 -13.65 -5.39 -15.45
C ALA A 132 -14.15 -4.88 -14.10
N TYR A 133 -13.21 -4.64 -13.18
CA TYR A 133 -13.48 -4.12 -11.83
C TYR A 133 -12.56 -2.96 -11.52
N SER A 134 -13.12 -1.88 -10.96
CA SER A 134 -12.38 -0.75 -10.41
C SER A 134 -12.93 -0.43 -9.03
N THR A 135 -12.10 -0.54 -7.99
CA THR A 135 -12.54 -0.38 -6.61
C THR A 135 -11.40 0.07 -5.71
N ARG A 136 -11.72 0.70 -4.56
CA ARG A 136 -10.78 1.06 -3.50
C ARG A 136 -10.64 -0.04 -2.44
N SER A 137 -11.37 -1.15 -2.56
CA SER A 137 -11.37 -2.23 -1.58
C SER A 137 -10.45 -3.36 -2.00
N ILE A 138 -9.40 -3.63 -1.20
CA ILE A 138 -8.51 -4.79 -1.40
C ILE A 138 -9.31 -6.10 -1.35
N GLY A 139 -10.28 -6.21 -0.47
CA GLY A 139 -11.11 -7.42 -0.36
C GLY A 139 -11.94 -7.70 -1.61
N LEU A 140 -12.43 -6.65 -2.30
CA LEU A 140 -13.14 -6.83 -3.57
C LEU A 140 -12.19 -7.18 -4.71
N ILE A 141 -11.01 -6.54 -4.78
CA ILE A 141 -9.97 -6.90 -5.76
C ILE A 141 -9.57 -8.36 -5.58
N GLU A 142 -9.24 -8.77 -4.34
CA GLU A 142 -8.86 -10.16 -4.04
C GLU A 142 -9.94 -11.15 -4.48
N ARG A 143 -11.20 -10.88 -4.16
CA ARG A 143 -12.33 -11.76 -4.57
C ARG A 143 -12.49 -11.84 -6.09
N ALA A 144 -12.35 -10.69 -6.78
CA ALA A 144 -12.42 -10.67 -8.23
C ALA A 144 -11.28 -11.47 -8.87
N LEU A 145 -10.07 -11.41 -8.32
CA LEU A 145 -8.92 -12.19 -8.79
C LEU A 145 -9.11 -13.69 -8.54
N LEU A 146 -9.65 -14.06 -7.37
CA LEU A 146 -9.87 -15.46 -6.99
C LEU A 146 -10.92 -16.18 -7.85
N ASP A 147 -11.76 -15.47 -8.60
CA ASP A 147 -12.64 -16.07 -9.61
C ASP A 147 -11.85 -16.67 -10.79
N GLY A 148 -10.55 -16.41 -10.88
CA GLY A 148 -9.64 -17.04 -11.85
C GLY A 148 -9.71 -16.47 -13.27
N SER A 149 -10.54 -15.46 -13.52
CA SER A 149 -10.74 -14.85 -14.84
C SER A 149 -10.13 -13.45 -14.97
N THR A 150 -9.56 -12.90 -13.90
CA THR A 150 -9.02 -11.54 -13.87
C THR A 150 -7.58 -11.51 -13.41
N LEU A 151 -6.88 -10.46 -13.83
CA LEU A 151 -5.51 -10.13 -13.48
C LEU A 151 -5.50 -8.81 -12.72
N GLY A 152 -4.62 -8.68 -11.73
CA GLY A 152 -4.44 -7.45 -10.96
C GLY A 152 -2.99 -7.02 -10.86
N VAL A 153 -2.78 -5.88 -10.20
CA VAL A 153 -1.46 -5.36 -9.86
C VAL A 153 -1.43 -4.97 -8.39
N MET A 154 -0.41 -5.42 -7.68
CA MET A 154 -0.22 -5.15 -6.25
C MET A 154 1.25 -4.92 -5.91
N GLU A 155 1.48 -4.12 -4.88
CA GLU A 155 2.77 -3.94 -4.23
C GLU A 155 3.18 -5.22 -3.50
N ALA A 156 4.48 -5.54 -3.50
CA ALA A 156 4.99 -6.78 -2.93
C ALA A 156 4.53 -7.05 -1.49
N SER A 157 4.46 -6.01 -0.65
CA SER A 157 4.02 -6.12 0.76
C SER A 157 2.51 -6.30 0.91
N CYS A 158 1.73 -6.03 -0.14
CA CYS A 158 0.28 -6.02 -0.15
C CYS A 158 -0.33 -7.20 -0.92
N ILE A 159 0.46 -8.23 -1.26
CA ILE A 159 -0.06 -9.42 -1.93
C ILE A 159 -0.62 -10.40 -0.89
N PRO A 160 -1.95 -10.68 -0.90
CA PRO A 160 -2.53 -11.70 -0.03
C PRO A 160 -1.97 -13.10 -0.35
N ALA A 161 -1.82 -13.94 0.68
CA ALA A 161 -1.31 -15.30 0.52
C ALA A 161 -2.21 -16.22 -0.37
N SER A 162 -3.45 -15.80 -0.61
CA SER A 162 -4.41 -16.46 -1.51
C SER A 162 -4.11 -16.25 -2.98
N LEU A 163 -3.30 -15.23 -3.32
CA LEU A 163 -2.92 -14.88 -4.69
C LEU A 163 -1.48 -15.29 -4.97
N LYS A 164 -1.10 -15.29 -6.24
CA LYS A 164 0.26 -15.55 -6.69
C LYS A 164 0.74 -14.51 -7.68
N ILE A 165 2.04 -14.27 -7.68
CA ILE A 165 2.75 -13.49 -8.68
C ILE A 165 2.80 -14.29 -9.98
N VAL A 166 2.47 -13.63 -11.09
CA VAL A 166 2.47 -14.22 -12.44
C VAL A 166 3.40 -13.47 -13.41
N ASP A 167 4.31 -12.67 -12.90
CA ASP A 167 5.33 -11.96 -13.67
C ASP A 167 6.08 -12.91 -14.61
N GLY A 168 6.27 -12.47 -15.86
CA GLY A 168 6.96 -13.24 -16.88
C GLY A 168 6.24 -14.49 -17.38
N GLN A 169 5.13 -14.90 -16.76
CA GLN A 169 4.37 -16.11 -17.14
C GLN A 169 3.34 -15.85 -18.24
N ILE A 170 2.88 -14.60 -18.37
CA ILE A 170 1.75 -14.21 -19.23
C ILE A 170 2.18 -13.22 -20.32
N GLY A 171 3.48 -13.10 -20.60
CA GLY A 171 3.99 -12.24 -21.67
C GLY A 171 3.79 -10.72 -21.43
N LEU A 172 3.43 -10.30 -20.21
CA LEU A 172 3.33 -8.90 -19.85
C LEU A 172 4.69 -8.33 -19.43
N PRO A 173 4.92 -7.03 -19.66
CA PRO A 173 6.16 -6.38 -19.26
C PRO A 173 6.29 -6.33 -17.74
N PRO A 174 7.54 -6.31 -17.23
CA PRO A 174 7.78 -6.05 -15.82
C PRO A 174 7.27 -4.66 -15.43
N LEU A 175 6.79 -4.53 -14.20
CA LEU A 175 6.29 -3.27 -13.68
C LEU A 175 7.41 -2.52 -12.95
N PRO A 176 7.54 -1.19 -13.16
CA PRO A 176 8.40 -0.34 -12.34
C PRO A 176 7.96 -0.35 -10.87
N GLU A 177 8.91 -0.07 -9.99
CA GLU A 177 8.64 0.12 -8.57
C GLU A 177 7.79 1.38 -8.32
N VAL A 178 7.08 1.39 -7.20
CA VAL A 178 6.42 2.57 -6.62
C VAL A 178 7.15 3.02 -5.38
N ALA A 179 7.08 4.31 -5.09
CA ALA A 179 7.64 4.88 -3.86
C ALA A 179 6.57 4.91 -2.77
N ILE A 180 6.91 4.38 -1.61
CA ILE A 180 6.09 4.50 -0.41
C ILE A 180 6.63 5.65 0.42
N SER A 181 5.77 6.57 0.80
CA SER A 181 6.17 7.76 1.55
C SER A 181 5.34 7.97 2.82
N LEU A 182 5.92 8.68 3.77
CA LEU A 182 5.28 9.17 4.98
C LEU A 182 5.12 10.68 4.89
N HIS A 183 3.93 11.13 5.20
CA HIS A 183 3.58 12.54 5.29
C HIS A 183 3.07 12.83 6.69
N CYS A 184 3.51 13.94 7.26
CA CYS A 184 3.09 14.40 8.58
C CYS A 184 2.49 15.79 8.46
N SER A 185 1.44 16.05 9.24
CA SER A 185 0.88 17.41 9.36
C SER A 185 1.96 18.37 9.89
N GLU A 186 1.96 19.60 9.37
CA GLU A 186 2.84 20.68 9.85
C GLU A 186 2.60 21.04 11.32
N LYS A 187 1.44 20.69 11.85
CA LYS A 187 1.14 20.82 13.29
C LYS A 187 1.89 19.73 14.05
N THR A 188 3.12 20.04 14.42
CA THR A 188 3.98 19.11 15.18
C THR A 188 3.37 18.82 16.53
N MET A 189 2.80 17.63 16.70
CA MET A 189 2.37 17.10 17.98
C MET A 189 3.34 15.98 18.39
N PRO A 190 3.79 15.92 19.66
CA PRO A 190 4.75 14.91 20.11
C PRO A 190 4.34 13.45 19.76
N ASN A 191 3.04 13.18 19.80
CA ASN A 191 2.50 11.87 19.44
C ASN A 191 2.66 11.54 17.95
N ASN A 192 2.56 12.55 17.07
CA ASN A 192 2.72 12.36 15.62
C ASN A 192 4.15 11.94 15.28
N GLU A 193 5.14 12.60 15.89
CA GLU A 193 6.55 12.24 15.73
C GLU A 193 6.82 10.82 16.24
N LEU A 194 6.32 10.48 17.43
CA LEU A 194 6.46 9.16 18.01
C LEU A 194 5.89 8.06 17.08
N VAL A 195 4.64 8.23 16.63
CA VAL A 195 3.97 7.25 15.77
C VAL A 195 4.65 7.16 14.41
N SER A 196 5.08 8.27 13.82
CA SER A 196 5.84 8.30 12.56
C SER A 196 7.14 7.51 12.66
N ARG A 197 7.89 7.66 13.75
CA ARG A 197 9.13 6.89 13.99
C ARG A 197 8.88 5.39 14.13
N ILE A 198 7.77 4.99 14.78
CA ILE A 198 7.38 3.57 14.86
C ILE A 198 7.03 3.02 13.48
N ILE A 199 6.27 3.78 12.67
CA ILE A 199 5.94 3.41 11.29
C ILE A 199 7.24 3.19 10.49
N LEU A 200 8.13 4.18 10.45
CA LEU A 200 9.40 4.10 9.72
C LEU A 200 10.25 2.91 10.14
N ALA A 201 10.39 2.68 11.45
CA ALA A 201 11.15 1.56 11.99
C ALA A 201 10.54 0.20 11.60
N SER A 202 9.21 0.11 11.56
CA SER A 202 8.49 -1.11 11.20
C SER A 202 8.66 -1.47 9.73
N PHE A 203 8.56 -0.50 8.84
CA PHE A 203 8.84 -0.70 7.41
C PHE A 203 10.30 -1.12 7.18
N ALA A 204 11.26 -0.44 7.81
CA ALA A 204 12.68 -0.81 7.73
C ALA A 204 12.98 -2.23 8.23
N ALA A 205 12.21 -2.74 9.19
CA ALA A 205 12.32 -4.12 9.67
C ALA A 205 11.70 -5.13 8.69
N SER A 206 10.59 -4.78 8.04
CA SER A 206 9.93 -5.64 7.04
C SER A 206 10.81 -5.85 5.81
N LEU A 207 11.44 -4.81 5.30
CA LEU A 207 12.34 -4.89 4.13
C LEU A 207 13.53 -5.83 4.35
N ARG A 208 14.07 -5.89 5.58
CA ARG A 208 15.18 -6.81 5.92
C ARG A 208 14.80 -8.30 5.95
N ASN A 209 13.51 -8.61 6.06
CA ASN A 209 13.01 -9.98 6.12
C ASN A 209 12.67 -10.54 4.73
N HIS A 210 12.70 -9.73 3.69
CA HIS A 210 12.40 -10.10 2.29
C HIS A 210 13.64 -10.07 1.39
N ALA A 211 14.81 -9.67 1.92
CA ALA A 211 16.13 -9.71 1.28
C ALA A 211 16.88 -10.97 1.71
#